data_fb067b4a9dfde3440ddac34680cc77a3
#
_entry.id   fb067b4a9dfde3440ddac34680cc77a3
#
_cell.length_a   1.000
_cell.length_b   1.000
_cell.length_c   1.000
_cell.angle_alpha   90.00
_cell.angle_beta   90.00
_cell.angle_gamma   90.00
#
_symmetry.space_group_name_H-M   'P 1'
#
loop_
_entity.id
_entity.type
_entity.pdbx_description
1 polymer ?
#
loop_
_entity_poly.entity_id
_entity_poly.type
_entity_poly.pdbx_seq_one_letter_code
_entity_poly.pdbx_strand_id
1 'polypeptide(L)'
;MSTQLRHCGLDFGTSNTTLAVARGNELSLLLPLEDGKPTIPSTIFFDFDTDRTLYGRAALAEYISGTDGRMMRSLKSILGSSLAEEKVRIKKRILSYLMIIGGFVGELKARAEVEIGERVLVSDAQG
;
A
#
# COMPACT_ATOMS: atom_id res chain seq x y z
N MET A 1 -30.22 -0.35 6.58
CA MET A 1 -29.17 0.23 5.73
C MET A 1 -28.29 -0.86 5.17
N SER A 2 -28.20 -0.91 3.90
CA SER A 2 -27.34 -1.89 3.25
C SER A 2 -25.91 -1.39 3.26
N THR A 3 -25.00 -2.24 3.71
CA THR A 3 -23.58 -1.99 3.54
C THR A 3 -23.23 -2.41 2.12
N GLN A 4 -22.99 -1.44 1.27
CA GLN A 4 -22.53 -1.73 -0.08
C GLN A 4 -21.02 -1.78 -0.11
N LEU A 5 -20.49 -2.80 -0.78
CA LEU A 5 -19.06 -2.86 -1.07
C LEU A 5 -18.80 -2.04 -2.32
N ARG A 6 -17.84 -1.14 -2.22
CA ARG A 6 -17.34 -0.39 -3.37
C ARG A 6 -16.16 -1.12 -3.97
N HIS A 7 -16.14 -1.22 -5.27
CA HIS A 7 -14.99 -1.81 -5.98
C HIS A 7 -13.99 -0.73 -6.31
N CYS A 8 -12.74 -0.98 -5.95
CA CYS A 8 -11.63 -0.10 -6.27
C CYS A 8 -10.61 -0.85 -7.08
N GLY A 9 -10.11 -0.18 -8.12
CA GLY A 9 -9.02 -0.73 -8.93
C GLY A 9 -7.69 -0.23 -8.43
N LEU A 10 -6.78 -1.15 -8.15
CA LEU A 10 -5.44 -0.84 -7.69
C LEU A 10 -4.47 -0.86 -8.86
N ASP A 11 -3.80 0.26 -9.10
CA ASP A 11 -2.68 0.30 -10.03
C ASP A 11 -1.39 0.31 -9.21
N PHE A 12 -0.83 -0.86 -9.04
CA PHE A 12 0.37 -1.06 -8.23
C PHE A 12 1.60 -0.87 -9.13
N GLY A 13 2.12 0.36 -9.15
CA GLY A 13 3.29 0.69 -9.96
C GLY A 13 4.60 0.40 -9.24
N THR A 14 5.69 0.43 -10.00
CA THR A 14 7.03 0.21 -9.46
C THR A 14 7.42 1.30 -8.47
N SER A 15 7.12 2.55 -8.81
CA SER A 15 7.48 3.70 -7.96
C SER A 15 6.31 4.24 -7.18
N ASN A 16 5.13 4.26 -7.78
CA ASN A 16 3.93 4.83 -7.17
C ASN A 16 2.73 3.91 -7.39
N THR A 17 1.79 4.02 -6.46
CA THR A 17 0.56 3.26 -6.49
C THR A 17 -0.63 4.22 -6.49
N THR A 18 -1.67 3.89 -7.22
CA THR A 18 -2.93 4.65 -7.23
C THR A 18 -4.09 3.70 -6.99
N LEU A 19 -5.18 4.26 -6.49
CA LEU A 19 -6.41 3.50 -6.25
C LEU A 19 -7.57 4.31 -6.79
N ALA A 20 -8.37 3.69 -7.66
CA ALA A 20 -9.50 4.34 -8.29
C ALA A 20 -10.80 3.67 -7.88
N VAL A 21 -11.83 4.47 -7.67
CA VAL A 21 -13.17 3.96 -7.39
C VAL A 21 -14.05 4.20 -8.61
N ALA A 22 -14.82 3.18 -8.98
CA ALA A 22 -15.80 3.30 -10.06
C ALA A 22 -17.10 3.86 -9.48
N ARG A 23 -17.72 4.80 -10.20
CA ARG A 23 -19.00 5.39 -9.83
C ARG A 23 -20.03 5.06 -10.90
N GLY A 24 -20.66 3.90 -10.75
CA GLY A 24 -21.68 3.47 -11.70
C GLY A 24 -21.12 3.38 -13.11
N ASN A 25 -21.74 4.11 -14.06
CA ASN A 25 -21.30 4.13 -15.45
C ASN A 25 -20.35 5.28 -15.75
N GLU A 26 -19.93 6.03 -14.72
CA GLU A 26 -19.05 7.16 -14.92
C GLU A 26 -17.59 6.73 -14.87
N LEU A 27 -16.70 7.66 -15.24
CA LEU A 27 -15.27 7.43 -15.21
C LEU A 27 -14.82 7.16 -13.77
N SER A 28 -13.82 6.30 -13.65
CA SER A 28 -13.20 6.02 -12.37
C SER A 28 -12.52 7.27 -11.81
N LEU A 29 -12.62 7.45 -10.51
CA LEU A 29 -12.04 8.58 -9.81
C LEU A 29 -10.88 8.10 -8.98
N LEU A 30 -9.72 8.75 -9.13
CA LEU A 30 -8.56 8.45 -8.30
C LEU A 30 -8.79 8.98 -6.89
N LEU A 31 -8.48 8.15 -5.89
CA LEU A 31 -8.66 8.52 -4.50
C LEU A 31 -7.42 9.24 -3.96
N PRO A 32 -7.60 10.26 -3.12
CA PRO A 32 -6.48 10.89 -2.43
C PRO A 32 -6.02 9.98 -1.29
N LEU A 33 -4.95 9.26 -1.53
CA LEU A 33 -4.45 8.25 -0.59
C LEU A 33 -3.48 8.81 0.45
N GLU A 34 -2.82 9.93 0.14
CA GLU A 34 -1.80 10.48 1.02
C GLU A 34 -1.73 12.00 0.86
N ASP A 35 -2.03 12.71 1.92
CA ASP A 35 -1.96 14.18 1.97
C ASP A 35 -2.70 14.85 0.81
N GLY A 36 -3.87 14.33 0.46
CA GLY A 36 -4.68 14.83 -0.63
C GLY A 36 -4.17 14.48 -2.02
N LYS A 37 -3.10 13.69 -2.12
CA LYS A 37 -2.50 13.31 -3.41
C LYS A 37 -3.03 11.96 -3.87
N PRO A 38 -3.25 11.79 -5.19
CA PRO A 38 -3.78 10.52 -5.70
C PRO A 38 -2.74 9.41 -5.78
N THR A 39 -1.46 9.74 -5.58
CA THR A 39 -0.39 8.74 -5.63
C THR A 39 0.19 8.53 -4.25
N ILE A 40 0.63 7.30 -4.00
CA ILE A 40 1.43 6.98 -2.82
C ILE A 40 2.65 6.18 -3.29
N PRO A 41 3.86 6.58 -2.88
CA PRO A 41 5.04 5.79 -3.22
C PRO A 41 4.90 4.34 -2.76
N SER A 42 5.32 3.41 -3.63
CA SER A 42 5.25 1.97 -3.35
C SER A 42 6.40 1.55 -2.44
N THR A 43 6.43 2.12 -1.25
CA THR A 43 7.53 1.93 -0.29
C THR A 43 7.02 1.65 1.11
N ILE A 44 7.82 0.91 1.85
CA ILE A 44 7.54 0.57 3.26
C ILE A 44 8.82 0.82 4.05
N PHE A 45 8.69 1.40 5.23
CA PHE A 45 9.80 1.57 6.15
C PHE A 45 9.43 0.97 7.50
N PHE A 46 10.25 0.03 7.95
CA PHE A 46 10.12 -0.56 9.29
C PHE A 46 11.00 0.23 10.24
N ASP A 47 10.38 1.01 11.11
CA ASP A 47 11.07 1.85 12.09
C ASP A 47 11.44 0.98 13.28
N PHE A 48 12.75 0.78 13.50
CA PHE A 48 13.24 -0.08 14.57
C PHE A 48 13.16 0.58 15.94
N ASP A 49 13.16 1.91 15.98
CA ASP A 49 13.11 2.63 17.25
C ASP A 49 11.71 2.60 17.88
N THR A 50 10.68 2.78 17.05
CA THR A 50 9.29 2.81 17.53
C THR A 50 8.52 1.53 17.25
N ASP A 51 9.13 0.62 16.51
CA ASP A 51 8.50 -0.65 16.10
C ASP A 51 7.26 -0.44 15.23
N ARG A 52 7.22 0.68 14.50
CA ARG A 52 6.11 1.02 13.61
C ARG A 52 6.46 0.73 12.17
N THR A 53 5.44 0.50 11.38
CA THR A 53 5.57 0.37 9.93
C THR A 53 4.99 1.62 9.28
N LEU A 54 5.76 2.24 8.41
CA LEU A 54 5.35 3.45 7.70
C LEU A 54 5.24 3.16 6.21
N TYR A 55 4.38 3.90 5.52
CA TYR A 55 4.09 3.66 4.12
C TYR A 55 4.19 4.95 3.32
N GLY A 56 4.60 4.84 2.07
CA GLY A 56 4.58 5.96 1.15
C GLY A 56 5.54 7.08 1.51
N ARG A 57 5.07 8.32 1.44
CA ARG A 57 5.90 9.50 1.70
C ARG A 57 6.40 9.55 3.15
N ALA A 58 5.60 9.08 4.09
CA ALA A 58 6.02 8.98 5.47
C ALA A 58 7.22 8.04 5.62
N ALA A 59 7.21 6.93 4.88
CA ALA A 59 8.33 5.99 4.88
C ALA A 59 9.59 6.65 4.32
N LEU A 60 9.47 7.39 3.22
CA LEU A 60 10.59 8.09 2.61
C LEU A 60 11.15 9.15 3.55
N ALA A 61 10.29 9.89 4.23
CA ALA A 61 10.71 10.94 5.15
C ALA A 61 11.52 10.37 6.31
N GLU A 62 11.08 9.27 6.89
CA GLU A 62 11.82 8.62 7.99
C GLU A 62 13.16 8.08 7.52
N TYR A 63 13.19 7.51 6.33
CA TYR A 63 14.43 7.00 5.76
C TYR A 63 15.43 8.14 5.55
N ILE A 64 14.98 9.26 5.00
CA ILE A 64 15.83 10.42 4.75
C ILE A 64 16.34 11.04 6.06
N SER A 65 15.51 10.99 7.11
CA SER A 65 15.90 11.49 8.43
C SER A 65 17.00 10.67 9.09
N GLY A 66 17.31 9.50 8.55
CA GLY A 66 18.36 8.65 9.12
C GLY A 66 17.89 7.78 10.27
N THR A 67 16.58 7.63 10.44
CA THR A 67 16.01 6.75 11.46
C THR A 67 16.48 5.31 11.23
N ASP A 68 16.84 4.62 12.31
CA ASP A 68 17.28 3.23 12.21
C ASP A 68 16.08 2.34 11.85
N GLY A 69 16.22 1.60 10.76
CA GLY A 69 15.13 0.78 10.27
C GLY A 69 15.48 0.14 8.94
N ARG A 70 14.47 -0.40 8.31
CA ARG A 70 14.62 -1.04 7.00
C ARG A 70 13.63 -0.48 5.99
N MET A 71 14.18 0.01 4.88
CA MET A 71 13.38 0.51 3.75
C MET A 71 13.19 -0.59 2.72
N MET A 72 11.98 -0.70 2.21
CA MET A 72 11.68 -1.58 1.08
C MET A 72 11.03 -0.77 -0.02
N ARG A 73 11.56 -0.89 -1.23
CA ARG A 73 11.09 -0.20 -2.43
C ARG A 73 10.79 -1.21 -3.53
N SER A 74 10.19 -0.72 -4.60
CA SER A 74 9.94 -1.52 -5.80
C SER A 74 9.21 -2.82 -5.49
N LEU A 75 8.20 -2.72 -4.66
CA LEU A 75 7.45 -3.89 -4.19
C LEU A 75 6.84 -4.70 -5.33
N LYS A 76 6.45 -4.02 -6.42
CA LYS A 76 5.86 -4.69 -7.57
C LYS A 76 6.84 -5.70 -8.20
N SER A 77 8.12 -5.36 -8.25
CA SER A 77 9.13 -6.23 -8.83
C SER A 77 9.25 -7.55 -8.06
N ILE A 78 8.99 -7.50 -6.76
CA ILE A 78 9.05 -8.68 -5.91
C ILE A 78 7.91 -9.64 -6.24
N LEU A 79 6.70 -9.10 -6.51
CA LEU A 79 5.53 -9.92 -6.81
C LEU A 79 5.72 -10.81 -8.04
N GLY A 80 6.44 -10.32 -9.05
CA GLY A 80 6.66 -11.08 -10.27
C GLY A 80 7.83 -12.02 -10.22
N SER A 81 8.47 -12.17 -9.07
CA SER A 81 9.68 -12.97 -8.92
C SER A 81 9.47 -14.09 -7.89
N SER A 82 10.43 -15.01 -7.86
CA SER A 82 10.45 -16.08 -6.85
C SER A 82 10.66 -15.54 -5.44
N LEU A 83 11.09 -14.28 -5.32
CA LEU A 83 11.31 -13.65 -4.01
C LEU A 83 10.02 -13.47 -3.22
N ALA A 84 8.86 -13.44 -3.90
CA ALA A 84 7.58 -13.19 -3.22
C ALA A 84 7.32 -14.19 -2.08
N GLU A 85 7.76 -15.42 -2.26
CA GLU A 85 7.56 -16.47 -1.27
C GLU A 85 8.69 -16.55 -0.24
N GLU A 86 9.78 -15.83 -0.48
CA GLU A 86 10.91 -15.84 0.44
C GLU A 86 10.59 -15.02 1.69
N LYS A 87 11.28 -15.35 2.76
CA LYS A 87 11.08 -14.71 4.06
C LYS A 87 12.24 -13.78 4.35
N VAL A 88 11.93 -12.72 5.09
CA VAL A 88 12.93 -11.76 5.53
C VAL A 88 12.73 -11.53 7.03
N ARG A 89 13.85 -11.34 7.73
CA ARG A 89 13.81 -11.03 9.15
C ARG A 89 13.76 -9.52 9.34
N ILE A 90 12.71 -9.06 10.04
CA ILE A 90 12.58 -7.66 10.44
C ILE A 90 12.61 -7.65 11.97
N LYS A 91 13.78 -7.32 12.52
CA LYS A 91 14.09 -7.43 13.96
C LYS A 91 13.83 -8.86 14.44
N LYS A 92 12.80 -9.06 15.28
CA LYS A 92 12.47 -10.38 15.82
C LYS A 92 11.40 -11.11 15.02
N ARG A 93 10.86 -10.47 13.98
CA ARG A 93 9.80 -11.06 13.17
C ARG A 93 10.37 -11.62 11.88
N ILE A 94 9.83 -12.75 11.47
CA ILE A 94 10.14 -13.35 10.18
C ILE A 94 8.87 -13.22 9.34
N LEU A 95 8.96 -12.48 8.24
CA LEU A 95 7.81 -12.20 7.36
C LEU A 95 8.15 -12.62 5.95
N SER A 96 7.16 -13.12 5.21
CA SER A 96 7.33 -13.31 3.78
C SER A 96 7.17 -11.97 3.08
N TYR A 97 7.80 -11.80 1.93
CA TYR A 97 7.60 -10.60 1.12
C TYR A 97 6.13 -10.44 0.73
N LEU A 98 5.44 -11.55 0.50
CA LEU A 98 4.02 -11.51 0.18
C LEU A 98 3.19 -10.91 1.32
N MET A 99 3.50 -11.26 2.57
CA MET A 99 2.84 -10.69 3.73
C MET A 99 3.11 -9.19 3.85
N ILE A 100 4.34 -8.77 3.54
CA ILE A 100 4.72 -7.36 3.60
C ILE A 100 3.94 -6.56 2.56
N ILE A 101 3.84 -7.08 1.33
CA ILE A 101 3.09 -6.44 0.26
C ILE A 101 1.60 -6.42 0.60
N GLY A 102 1.09 -7.51 1.16
CA GLY A 102 -0.29 -7.57 1.65
C GLY A 102 -0.59 -6.49 2.69
N GLY A 103 0.38 -6.20 3.56
CA GLY A 103 0.26 -5.12 4.53
C GLY A 103 0.17 -3.75 3.86
N PHE A 104 0.95 -3.53 2.81
CA PHE A 104 0.88 -2.28 2.04
C PHE A 104 -0.49 -2.11 1.39
N VAL A 105 -0.99 -3.14 0.71
CA VAL A 105 -2.30 -3.10 0.07
C VAL A 105 -3.41 -2.92 1.12
N GLY A 106 -3.29 -3.59 2.26
CA GLY A 106 -4.25 -3.45 3.36
C GLY A 106 -4.30 -2.03 3.91
N GLU A 107 -3.16 -1.36 3.98
CA GLU A 107 -3.10 0.04 4.41
C GLU A 107 -3.83 0.94 3.41
N LEU A 108 -3.63 0.70 2.11
CA LEU A 108 -4.32 1.48 1.08
C LEU A 108 -5.82 1.24 1.13
N LYS A 109 -6.23 0.00 1.36
CA LYS A 109 -7.65 -0.32 1.51
C LYS A 109 -8.25 0.45 2.68
N ALA A 110 -7.56 0.49 3.82
CA ALA A 110 -8.03 1.22 4.99
C ALA A 110 -8.17 2.71 4.70
N ARG A 111 -7.19 3.31 4.00
CA ARG A 111 -7.25 4.72 3.62
C ARG A 111 -8.41 4.99 2.67
N ALA A 112 -8.65 4.08 1.72
CA ALA A 112 -9.77 4.21 0.79
C ALA A 112 -11.10 4.15 1.53
N GLU A 113 -11.24 3.27 2.49
CA GLU A 113 -12.47 3.13 3.25
C GLU A 113 -12.76 4.38 4.08
N VAL A 114 -11.73 5.00 4.65
CA VAL A 114 -11.90 6.27 5.35
C VAL A 114 -12.34 7.36 4.39
N GLU A 115 -11.73 7.44 3.22
CA GLU A 115 -12.02 8.48 2.24
C GLU A 115 -13.42 8.36 1.67
N ILE A 116 -13.85 7.13 1.37
CA ILE A 116 -15.18 6.88 0.78
C ILE A 116 -16.26 6.83 1.84
N GLY A 117 -15.93 6.40 3.06
CA GLY A 117 -16.89 6.19 4.13
C GLY A 117 -17.65 4.88 4.01
N GLU A 118 -17.16 3.95 3.18
CA GLU A 118 -17.79 2.66 2.93
C GLU A 118 -16.72 1.57 2.86
N ARG A 119 -17.15 0.33 2.99
CA ARG A 119 -16.25 -0.80 2.81
C ARG A 119 -15.85 -0.94 1.35
N VAL A 120 -14.61 -1.35 1.15
CA VAL A 120 -13.99 -1.38 -0.18
C VAL A 120 -13.46 -2.78 -0.48
N LEU A 121 -13.67 -3.21 -1.71
CA LEU A 121 -13.05 -4.40 -2.26
C LEU A 121 -12.01 -3.95 -3.28
N VAL A 122 -10.76 -4.29 -3.03
CA VAL A 122 -9.65 -3.86 -3.89
C VAL A 122 -9.25 -5.00 -4.81
N SER A 123 -9.11 -4.69 -6.09
CA SER A 123 -8.62 -5.64 -7.08
C SER A 123 -7.59 -4.96 -7.96
N ASP A 124 -6.71 -5.77 -8.56
CA ASP A 124 -5.73 -5.26 -9.51
C ASP A 124 -6.44 -4.75 -10.75
N ALA A 125 -6.18 -3.48 -11.09
CA ALA A 125 -6.81 -2.85 -12.25
C ALA A 125 -6.34 -3.47 -13.57
N GLN A 126 -5.22 -4.17 -13.56
CA GLN A 126 -4.66 -4.79 -14.76
C GLN A 126 -5.09 -6.25 -14.94
N GLY A 127 -5.96 -6.70 -14.11
CA GLY A 127 -6.52 -8.04 -14.20
C GLY A 127 -6.10 -8.99 -13.14
#